data_e7ab982d5dc495e6e3bc85544ec868af
#
_entry.id   e7ab982d5dc495e6e3bc85544ec868af
#
_cell.length_a   1.000
_cell.length_b   1.000
_cell.length_c   1.000
_cell.angle_alpha   90.00
_cell.angle_beta   90.00
_cell.angle_gamma   90.00
#
_symmetry.space_group_name_H-M   'P 1'
#
loop_
_entity.id
_entity.type
_entity.pdbx_description
1 polymer ?
#
loop_
_entity_poly.entity_id
_entity_poly.type
_entity_poly.pdbx_seq_one_letter_code
_entity_poly.pdbx_strand_id
1 'polypeptide(L)'
;MNKIKIFLISSLFIIGCQDNKKSSQEWVSLFDGSSLEGWRAYNGDQMPPGWKIVDSTLTFTTKQILEEDYDYTGSRDIIYGAEEFENFELYVEWKIPKGGNSGIFYHLKEGYEAASVVAPEYQILDDENYAEIHNFELKDWQLTATDY
;
A
#
# COMPACT_ATOMS: atom_id res chain seq x y z
N MET A 1 78.87 25.02 4.27
CA MET A 1 77.81 25.36 3.31
C MET A 1 76.88 24.18 3.24
N ASN A 2 75.80 24.22 4.05
CA ASN A 2 74.85 23.16 4.12
C ASN A 2 73.70 23.44 3.08
N LYS A 3 73.54 22.52 2.14
CA LYS A 3 72.45 22.59 1.12
C LYS A 3 71.23 21.85 1.64
N ILE A 4 70.14 22.58 1.93
CA ILE A 4 68.85 22.03 2.29
C ILE A 4 68.15 21.66 0.99
N LYS A 5 67.77 20.36 0.82
CA LYS A 5 66.90 19.89 -0.26
C LYS A 5 65.48 19.85 0.29
N ILE A 6 64.58 20.67 -0.29
CA ILE A 6 63.18 20.66 -0.01
C ILE A 6 62.53 19.66 -0.98
N PHE A 7 61.92 18.59 -0.44
CA PHE A 7 61.09 17.65 -1.19
C PHE A 7 59.62 18.15 -1.14
N LEU A 8 59.12 18.56 -2.27
CA LEU A 8 57.69 18.84 -2.46
C LEU A 8 56.94 17.53 -2.68
N ILE A 9 56.17 17.11 -1.69
CA ILE A 9 55.24 15.98 -1.86
C ILE A 9 53.93 16.55 -2.46
N SER A 10 53.72 16.30 -3.73
CA SER A 10 52.45 16.60 -4.40
C SER A 10 51.44 15.52 -4.02
N SER A 11 50.50 15.83 -3.17
CA SER A 11 49.37 14.98 -2.84
C SER A 11 48.35 15.08 -3.98
N LEU A 12 48.29 14.04 -4.82
CA LEU A 12 47.27 13.87 -5.83
C LEU A 12 45.97 13.45 -5.11
N PHE A 13 45.04 14.38 -4.92
CA PHE A 13 43.68 14.06 -4.51
C PHE A 13 42.94 13.44 -5.72
N ILE A 14 42.79 12.13 -5.71
CA ILE A 14 41.88 11.46 -6.62
C ILE A 14 40.47 11.68 -6.07
N ILE A 15 39.74 12.64 -6.63
CA ILE A 15 38.31 12.78 -6.43
C ILE A 15 37.66 11.65 -7.21
N GLY A 16 37.37 10.54 -6.54
CA GLY A 16 36.54 9.49 -7.10
C GLY A 16 35.12 10.05 -7.23
N CYS A 17 34.71 10.31 -8.48
CA CYS A 17 33.28 10.40 -8.76
C CYS A 17 32.68 9.02 -8.43
N GLN A 18 31.93 8.93 -7.34
CA GLN A 18 30.99 7.85 -7.15
C GLN A 18 29.89 8.11 -8.17
N ASP A 19 29.88 7.35 -9.26
CA ASP A 19 28.71 7.17 -10.08
C ASP A 19 27.62 6.60 -9.16
N ASN A 20 26.72 7.46 -8.70
CA ASN A 20 25.44 7.04 -8.19
C ASN A 20 24.70 6.34 -9.34
N LYS A 21 24.95 5.05 -9.51
CA LYS A 21 24.03 4.18 -10.24
C LYS A 21 22.70 4.33 -9.52
N LYS A 22 21.83 5.17 -10.06
CA LYS A 22 20.41 5.15 -9.78
C LYS A 22 19.97 3.72 -10.06
N SER A 23 19.79 2.91 -9.01
CA SER A 23 19.17 1.61 -9.18
C SER A 23 17.85 1.89 -9.85
N SER A 24 17.66 1.36 -11.06
CA SER A 24 16.33 1.36 -11.68
C SER A 24 15.47 0.52 -10.73
N GLN A 25 14.67 1.19 -9.92
CA GLN A 25 13.71 0.54 -9.06
C GLN A 25 12.70 -0.11 -9.99
N GLU A 26 12.69 -1.44 -10.00
CA GLU A 26 11.76 -2.20 -10.83
C GLU A 26 10.44 -2.28 -10.08
N TRP A 27 9.33 -1.98 -10.78
CA TRP A 27 7.99 -2.13 -10.23
C TRP A 27 7.62 -3.61 -10.13
N VAL A 28 7.15 -4.03 -8.96
CA VAL A 28 6.59 -5.36 -8.73
C VAL A 28 5.07 -5.26 -8.84
N SER A 29 4.49 -6.06 -9.74
CA SER A 29 3.03 -6.15 -9.84
C SER A 29 2.48 -7.01 -8.72
N LEU A 30 1.64 -6.45 -7.86
CA LEU A 30 0.96 -7.17 -6.79
C LEU A 30 -0.33 -7.87 -7.26
N PHE A 31 -0.84 -7.47 -8.43
CA PHE A 31 -2.04 -8.05 -9.04
C PHE A 31 -1.95 -7.94 -10.57
N ASP A 32 -2.17 -9.04 -11.25
CA ASP A 32 -2.03 -9.14 -12.70
C ASP A 32 -3.37 -9.06 -13.47
N GLY A 33 -4.48 -8.85 -12.73
CA GLY A 33 -5.83 -8.83 -13.30
C GLY A 33 -6.46 -10.20 -13.52
N SER A 34 -5.76 -11.31 -13.24
CA SER A 34 -6.21 -12.67 -13.54
C SER A 34 -6.07 -13.67 -12.40
N SER A 35 -5.19 -13.41 -11.44
CA SER A 35 -4.88 -14.31 -10.33
C SER A 35 -4.95 -13.60 -8.97
N LEU A 36 -5.36 -14.34 -7.95
CA LEU A 36 -5.30 -13.94 -6.55
C LEU A 36 -4.06 -14.50 -5.84
N GLU A 37 -3.11 -14.99 -6.59
CA GLU A 37 -1.86 -15.52 -6.05
C GLU A 37 -1.14 -14.45 -5.21
N GLY A 38 -0.67 -14.85 -4.03
CA GLY A 38 -0.05 -13.93 -3.08
C GLY A 38 -1.02 -13.19 -2.16
N TRP A 39 -2.33 -13.20 -2.47
CA TRP A 39 -3.35 -12.55 -1.65
C TRP A 39 -4.07 -13.53 -0.73
N ARG A 40 -4.35 -13.11 0.48
CA ARG A 40 -5.08 -13.88 1.50
C ARG A 40 -5.75 -12.97 2.54
N ALA A 41 -6.59 -13.54 3.38
CA ALA A 41 -7.14 -12.80 4.51
C ALA A 41 -6.06 -12.28 5.45
N TYR A 42 -6.28 -11.14 6.06
CA TYR A 42 -5.54 -10.71 7.23
C TYR A 42 -5.75 -11.71 8.37
N ASN A 43 -4.67 -12.20 8.96
CA ASN A 43 -4.66 -13.30 9.94
C ASN A 43 -5.26 -14.62 9.44
N GLY A 44 -5.26 -14.89 8.15
CA GLY A 44 -5.78 -16.12 7.58
C GLY A 44 -5.00 -16.59 6.35
N ASP A 45 -5.22 -17.83 5.95
CA ASP A 45 -4.48 -18.49 4.87
C ASP A 45 -5.25 -18.52 3.55
N GLN A 46 -6.53 -18.16 3.56
CA GLN A 46 -7.41 -18.20 2.41
C GLN A 46 -7.96 -16.81 2.08
N MET A 47 -8.36 -16.60 0.85
CA MET A 47 -9.11 -15.40 0.48
C MET A 47 -10.45 -15.39 1.21
N PRO A 48 -10.82 -14.27 1.86
CA PRO A 48 -12.11 -14.17 2.51
C PRO A 48 -13.21 -14.02 1.47
N PRO A 49 -14.43 -14.45 1.82
CA PRO A 49 -15.60 -14.30 0.98
C PRO A 49 -15.83 -12.84 0.56
N GLY A 50 -16.37 -12.67 -0.63
CA GLY A 50 -16.67 -11.37 -1.21
C GLY A 50 -15.58 -10.78 -2.09
N TRP A 51 -14.34 -11.21 -1.98
CA TRP A 51 -13.26 -10.83 -2.88
C TRP A 51 -13.23 -11.73 -4.13
N LYS A 52 -13.20 -11.12 -5.29
CA LYS A 52 -13.15 -11.81 -6.57
C LYS A 52 -12.57 -10.93 -7.67
N ILE A 53 -12.21 -11.56 -8.77
CA ILE A 53 -11.77 -10.85 -9.97
C ILE A 53 -12.99 -10.61 -10.86
N VAL A 54 -13.24 -9.35 -11.17
CA VAL A 54 -14.29 -8.90 -12.10
C VAL A 54 -13.67 -7.91 -13.07
N ASP A 55 -13.77 -8.18 -14.35
CA ASP A 55 -13.22 -7.33 -15.42
C ASP A 55 -11.74 -6.94 -15.14
N SER A 56 -10.93 -7.93 -14.80
CA SER A 56 -9.51 -7.74 -14.41
C SER A 56 -9.29 -6.81 -13.23
N THR A 57 -10.29 -6.63 -12.37
CA THR A 57 -10.21 -5.82 -11.15
C THR A 57 -10.40 -6.70 -9.91
N LEU A 58 -9.55 -6.51 -8.90
CA LEU A 58 -9.72 -7.12 -7.59
C LEU A 58 -10.87 -6.41 -6.87
N THR A 59 -12.01 -7.07 -6.79
CA THR A 59 -13.29 -6.47 -6.39
C THR A 59 -13.85 -7.13 -5.14
N PHE A 60 -14.28 -6.29 -4.20
CA PHE A 60 -15.03 -6.72 -3.02
C PHE A 60 -16.53 -6.43 -3.19
N THR A 61 -17.37 -7.37 -2.81
CA THR A 61 -18.82 -7.21 -2.83
C THR A 61 -19.48 -7.72 -1.56
N THR A 62 -20.24 -6.85 -0.92
CA THR A 62 -20.99 -7.20 0.30
C THR A 62 -22.28 -7.96 0.01
N LYS A 63 -22.84 -7.80 -1.17
CA LYS A 63 -24.13 -8.40 -1.53
C LYS A 63 -24.09 -9.92 -1.51
N GLN A 64 -23.04 -10.52 -2.06
CA GLN A 64 -22.83 -11.96 -2.05
C GLN A 64 -22.50 -12.53 -0.67
N ILE A 65 -21.81 -11.76 0.17
CA ILE A 65 -21.42 -12.20 1.50
C ILE A 65 -22.63 -12.50 2.38
N LEU A 66 -23.68 -11.70 2.26
CA LEU A 66 -24.90 -11.88 3.06
C LEU A 66 -25.70 -13.13 2.68
N GLU A 67 -25.54 -13.62 1.46
CA GLU A 67 -26.27 -14.78 0.94
C GLU A 67 -25.47 -16.09 1.04
N GLU A 68 -24.14 -16.03 0.83
CA GLU A 68 -23.29 -17.22 0.67
C GLU A 68 -22.41 -17.53 1.89
N ASP A 69 -22.12 -16.54 2.75
CA ASP A 69 -21.10 -16.65 3.80
C ASP A 69 -21.58 -16.18 5.17
N TYR A 70 -22.80 -16.53 5.52
CA TYR A 70 -23.41 -16.17 6.79
C TYR A 70 -22.54 -16.53 8.00
N ASP A 71 -21.85 -17.66 7.95
CA ASP A 71 -21.03 -18.19 9.05
C ASP A 71 -19.57 -17.71 9.06
N TYR A 72 -19.16 -16.85 8.11
CA TYR A 72 -17.79 -16.39 8.07
C TYR A 72 -17.46 -15.41 9.20
N THR A 73 -16.55 -15.81 10.08
CA THR A 73 -16.13 -15.04 11.27
C THR A 73 -14.73 -14.42 11.15
N GLY A 74 -13.98 -14.70 10.09
CA GLY A 74 -12.65 -14.16 9.85
C GLY A 74 -12.64 -12.70 9.41
N SER A 75 -11.45 -12.13 9.29
CA SER A 75 -11.27 -10.80 8.70
C SER A 75 -11.64 -10.80 7.21
N ARG A 76 -12.29 -9.73 6.78
CA ARG A 76 -12.56 -9.49 5.35
C ARG A 76 -11.48 -8.63 4.71
N ASP A 77 -10.58 -8.08 5.49
CA ASP A 77 -9.40 -7.41 4.99
C ASP A 77 -8.47 -8.44 4.35
N ILE A 78 -7.85 -8.07 3.25
CA ILE A 78 -6.87 -8.91 2.57
C ILE A 78 -5.49 -8.28 2.62
N ILE A 79 -4.47 -9.13 2.58
CA ILE A 79 -3.09 -8.70 2.47
C ILE A 79 -2.41 -9.37 1.29
N TYR A 80 -1.45 -8.68 0.70
CA TYR A 80 -0.47 -9.31 -0.18
C TYR A 80 0.60 -9.93 0.72
N GLY A 81 0.54 -11.24 0.87
CA GLY A 81 1.36 -11.99 1.82
C GLY A 81 2.54 -12.74 1.18
N ALA A 82 2.79 -12.54 -0.12
CA ALA A 82 3.89 -13.23 -0.81
C ALA A 82 5.25 -12.60 -0.53
N GLU A 83 5.30 -11.31 -0.17
CA GLU A 83 6.52 -10.56 0.09
C GLU A 83 6.26 -9.44 1.11
N GLU A 84 7.31 -9.06 1.86
CA GLU A 84 7.28 -7.92 2.79
C GLU A 84 8.08 -6.76 2.20
N PHE A 85 7.54 -5.54 2.31
CA PHE A 85 8.15 -4.31 1.79
C PHE A 85 8.45 -3.36 2.94
N GLU A 86 9.70 -2.93 3.08
CA GLU A 86 10.11 -2.00 4.14
C GLU A 86 10.06 -0.54 3.66
N ASN A 87 10.68 -0.26 2.53
CA ASN A 87 10.69 1.06 1.91
C ASN A 87 10.14 0.92 0.49
N PHE A 88 9.01 1.51 0.20
CA PHE A 88 8.32 1.29 -1.05
C PHE A 88 7.60 2.55 -1.56
N GLU A 89 7.33 2.56 -2.84
CA GLU A 89 6.34 3.40 -3.48
C GLU A 89 5.20 2.48 -3.94
N LEU A 90 3.95 2.82 -3.63
CA LEU A 90 2.77 2.05 -4.04
C LEU A 90 1.97 2.86 -5.05
N TYR A 91 1.71 2.26 -6.20
CA TYR A 91 0.76 2.79 -7.19
C TYR A 91 -0.49 1.91 -7.21
N VAL A 92 -1.65 2.52 -7.02
CA VAL A 92 -2.94 1.84 -7.02
C VAL A 92 -3.96 2.65 -7.79
N GLU A 93 -4.67 2.02 -8.71
CA GLU A 93 -5.89 2.54 -9.30
C GLU A 93 -7.09 1.93 -8.57
N TRP A 94 -8.03 2.75 -8.15
CA TRP A 94 -9.18 2.29 -7.40
C TRP A 94 -10.48 2.87 -7.92
N LYS A 95 -11.57 2.16 -7.64
CA LYS A 95 -12.92 2.58 -7.96
C LYS A 95 -13.82 2.25 -6.79
N ILE A 96 -14.60 3.25 -6.35
CA ILE A 96 -15.53 3.10 -5.23
C ILE A 96 -16.95 3.43 -5.70
N PRO A 97 -17.97 2.70 -5.25
CA PRO A 97 -19.36 3.03 -5.55
C PRO A 97 -19.83 4.23 -4.73
N LYS A 98 -20.97 4.79 -5.12
CA LYS A 98 -21.63 5.88 -4.39
C LYS A 98 -21.87 5.50 -2.92
N GLY A 99 -21.37 6.35 -2.00
CA GLY A 99 -21.39 6.13 -0.56
C GLY A 99 -20.45 5.04 -0.07
N GLY A 100 -19.51 4.59 -0.91
CA GLY A 100 -18.55 3.54 -0.57
C GLY A 100 -17.47 4.00 0.38
N ASN A 101 -16.91 3.02 1.10
CA ASN A 101 -15.78 3.17 2.00
C ASN A 101 -14.85 1.96 1.87
N SER A 102 -13.57 2.23 1.74
CA SER A 102 -12.49 1.25 1.72
C SER A 102 -11.20 1.91 2.21
N GLY A 103 -10.09 1.19 2.23
CA GLY A 103 -8.80 1.75 2.62
C GLY A 103 -7.63 0.83 2.28
N ILE A 104 -6.44 1.38 2.39
CA ILE A 104 -5.19 0.66 2.20
C ILE A 104 -4.36 0.82 3.47
N PHE A 105 -4.21 -0.28 4.20
CA PHE A 105 -3.31 -0.34 5.35
C PHE A 105 -1.88 -0.59 4.89
N TYR A 106 -0.93 0.09 5.52
CA TYR A 106 0.49 -0.09 5.26
C TYR A 106 1.29 -0.20 6.56
N HIS A 107 2.48 -0.76 6.52
CA HIS A 107 3.27 -1.14 7.70
C HIS A 107 2.50 -2.03 8.67
N LEU A 108 1.68 -2.91 8.11
CA LEU A 108 0.79 -3.80 8.84
C LEU A 108 1.56 -4.92 9.51
N LYS A 109 1.12 -5.29 10.72
CA LYS A 109 1.53 -6.52 11.41
C LYS A 109 0.33 -7.41 11.64
N GLU A 110 0.52 -8.71 11.43
CA GLU A 110 -0.46 -9.72 11.76
C GLU A 110 -0.43 -10.12 13.25
N GLY A 111 -1.43 -10.86 13.69
CA GLY A 111 -1.57 -11.33 15.07
C GLY A 111 -2.35 -10.40 15.98
N TYR A 112 -2.92 -9.32 15.46
CA TYR A 112 -3.82 -8.41 16.18
C TYR A 112 -5.26 -8.59 15.74
N GLU A 113 -6.21 -8.12 16.55
CA GLU A 113 -7.64 -8.30 16.32
C GLU A 113 -8.10 -7.74 14.96
N ALA A 114 -7.60 -6.57 14.56
CA ALA A 114 -7.90 -5.94 13.28
C ALA A 114 -6.71 -5.14 12.75
N ALA A 115 -6.65 -4.97 11.43
CA ALA A 115 -5.63 -4.17 10.75
C ALA A 115 -5.62 -2.71 11.25
N SER A 116 -6.79 -2.13 11.47
CA SER A 116 -6.99 -0.74 11.93
C SER A 116 -6.43 -0.46 13.33
N VAL A 117 -6.12 -1.49 14.13
CA VAL A 117 -5.54 -1.31 15.48
C VAL A 117 -4.04 -1.05 15.41
N VAL A 118 -3.36 -1.52 14.37
CA VAL A 118 -1.89 -1.58 14.32
C VAL A 118 -1.26 -0.89 13.12
N ALA A 119 -2.04 -0.50 12.13
CA ALA A 119 -1.54 0.09 10.89
C ALA A 119 -2.21 1.42 10.57
N PRO A 120 -1.47 2.39 10.02
CA PRO A 120 -2.07 3.55 9.41
C PRO A 120 -2.82 3.15 8.13
N GLU A 121 -3.90 3.85 7.84
CA GLU A 121 -4.76 3.62 6.68
C GLU A 121 -4.74 4.83 5.75
N TYR A 122 -4.52 4.56 4.48
CA TYR A 122 -4.88 5.48 3.42
C TYR A 122 -6.36 5.26 3.08
N GLN A 123 -7.20 6.21 3.49
CA GLN A 123 -8.64 6.11 3.36
C GLN A 123 -9.09 6.26 1.90
N ILE A 124 -10.01 5.42 1.47
CA ILE A 124 -10.67 5.47 0.17
C ILE A 124 -12.16 5.67 0.40
N LEU A 125 -12.67 6.85 0.12
CA LEU A 125 -14.08 7.21 0.28
C LEU A 125 -14.67 7.70 -1.03
N ASP A 126 -15.99 7.60 -1.16
CA ASP A 126 -16.76 8.41 -2.10
C ASP A 126 -16.93 9.81 -1.52
N ASP A 127 -15.97 10.66 -1.77
CA ASP A 127 -15.83 11.99 -1.17
C ASP A 127 -17.02 12.90 -1.41
N GLU A 128 -17.66 12.76 -2.56
CA GLU A 128 -18.81 13.60 -2.93
C GLU A 128 -20.09 13.26 -2.16
N ASN A 129 -20.30 11.98 -1.84
CA ASN A 129 -21.59 11.53 -1.35
C ASN A 129 -21.54 10.83 0.01
N TYR A 130 -20.35 10.43 0.49
CA TYR A 130 -20.24 9.61 1.70
C TYR A 130 -20.85 10.29 2.92
N ALA A 131 -20.53 11.56 3.16
CA ALA A 131 -21.00 12.31 4.31
C ALA A 131 -22.53 12.46 4.32
N GLU A 132 -23.13 12.77 3.17
CA GLU A 132 -24.58 12.91 3.03
C GLU A 132 -25.30 11.57 3.25
N ILE A 133 -24.84 10.50 2.59
CA ILE A 133 -25.47 9.18 2.66
C ILE A 133 -25.41 8.59 4.07
N HIS A 134 -24.31 8.79 4.77
CA HIS A 134 -24.09 8.24 6.10
C HIS A 134 -24.40 9.20 7.25
N ASN A 135 -24.96 10.37 6.92
CA ASN A 135 -25.34 11.39 7.92
C ASN A 135 -24.16 11.83 8.81
N PHE A 136 -23.01 12.02 8.19
CA PHE A 136 -21.74 12.30 8.84
C PHE A 136 -21.27 13.72 8.53
N GLU A 137 -20.87 14.49 9.55
CA GLU A 137 -20.22 15.79 9.35
C GLU A 137 -18.72 15.61 9.19
N LEU A 138 -18.21 15.94 8.00
CA LEU A 138 -16.78 16.01 7.77
C LEU A 138 -16.21 17.24 8.51
N LYS A 139 -15.14 17.02 9.26
CA LYS A 139 -14.35 18.14 9.83
C LYS A 139 -13.51 18.76 8.72
N ASP A 140 -13.15 20.04 8.89
CA ASP A 140 -12.37 20.79 7.89
C ASP A 140 -11.10 20.06 7.38
N TRP A 141 -10.46 19.30 8.25
CA TRP A 141 -9.26 18.53 7.90
C TRP A 141 -9.53 17.14 7.27
N GLN A 142 -10.80 16.74 7.24
CA GLN A 142 -11.29 15.52 6.58
C GLN A 142 -11.87 15.83 5.20
N LEU A 143 -11.79 17.08 4.77
CA LEU A 143 -12.11 17.44 3.41
C LEU A 143 -11.10 16.72 2.51
N THR A 144 -11.65 15.91 1.71
CA THR A 144 -10.98 14.99 0.82
C THR A 144 -10.30 15.78 -0.27
N ALA A 145 -9.14 15.32 -0.59
CA ALA A 145 -8.39 15.87 -1.69
C ALA A 145 -9.04 15.47 -3.02
N THR A 146 -10.04 16.21 -3.41
CA THR A 146 -10.54 16.18 -4.79
C THR A 146 -9.63 16.93 -5.76
N ASP A 147 -8.56 17.54 -5.25
CA ASP A 147 -7.62 18.38 -6.00
C ASP A 147 -6.22 17.76 -6.08
N TYR A 148 -6.10 16.57 -6.69
CA TYR A 148 -4.82 16.04 -7.13
C TYR A 148 -4.76 15.84 -8.63
#